data_272a8cc790fb0ba4fd59c1fefcfca649
#
_entry.id   272a8cc790fb0ba4fd59c1fefcfca649
#
_cell.length_a   1.000
_cell.length_b   1.000
_cell.length_c   1.000
_cell.angle_alpha   90.00
_cell.angle_beta   90.00
_cell.angle_gamma   90.00
#
_symmetry.space_group_name_H-M   'P 1'
#
loop_
_entity.id
_entity.type
_entity.pdbx_description
1 polymer ?
#
loop_
_entity_poly.entity_id
_entity_poly.type
_entity_poly.pdbx_seq_one_letter_code
_entity_poly.pdbx_strand_id
1 'polypeptide(L)'
;MTDIGATHDSEALRVGLRRTDGELILLWTLPLTVVIWIAAFFLFPGFNPPMSPTMSAEQVAAFYRDPAHLPEIRYSMIVFNWFGVCLVPILTLLVMQIRRMAHRTPILSYAMLGCLAGAPTLFLVANVCWLLAAFRPERSPELTQLLNDLAWVTFTVLVPFLIGQSVILALAIYFDDQPRPIFGTWVAVFNLLVAAALVPAAFAGISLSGPLAWDGVLSFWVKNVAIGVWIVVMGIVLARAVNRERAETRTRTAELDGV
;
A
#
# COMPACT_ATOMS: atom_id res chain seq x y z
N MET A 1 49.48 -8.72 -11.50
CA MET A 1 48.15 -8.96 -12.10
C MET A 1 47.02 -9.17 -11.07
N THR A 2 47.27 -8.99 -9.79
CA THR A 2 46.39 -9.23 -8.62
C THR A 2 45.65 -8.01 -8.09
N ASP A 3 45.96 -6.78 -8.61
CA ASP A 3 45.42 -5.55 -7.99
C ASP A 3 44.13 -5.01 -8.64
N ILE A 4 43.82 -5.44 -9.88
CA ILE A 4 42.64 -4.94 -10.62
C ILE A 4 41.36 -5.64 -10.13
N GLY A 5 41.43 -6.90 -9.67
CA GLY A 5 40.29 -7.65 -9.14
C GLY A 5 39.82 -7.11 -7.78
N ALA A 6 40.76 -6.82 -6.88
CA ALA A 6 40.44 -6.35 -5.53
C ALA A 6 39.84 -4.92 -5.55
N THR A 7 40.29 -4.04 -6.45
CA THR A 7 39.70 -2.71 -6.60
C THR A 7 38.29 -2.74 -7.17
N HIS A 8 38.00 -3.67 -8.10
CA HIS A 8 36.65 -3.82 -8.67
C HIS A 8 35.66 -4.36 -7.66
N ASP A 9 36.08 -5.31 -6.82
CA ASP A 9 35.23 -5.91 -5.77
C ASP A 9 34.95 -4.90 -4.64
N SER A 10 35.93 -4.09 -4.25
CA SER A 10 35.74 -3.04 -3.24
C SER A 10 34.78 -1.94 -3.72
N GLU A 11 34.84 -1.57 -4.99
CA GLU A 11 33.94 -0.58 -5.59
C GLU A 11 32.51 -1.12 -5.68
N ALA A 12 32.32 -2.38 -6.08
CA ALA A 12 31.01 -3.04 -6.11
C ALA A 12 30.37 -3.11 -4.72
N LEU A 13 31.15 -3.37 -3.66
CA LEU A 13 30.67 -3.38 -2.28
C LEU A 13 30.31 -1.99 -1.76
N ARG A 14 31.07 -0.96 -2.09
CA ARG A 14 30.73 0.45 -1.76
C ARG A 14 29.43 0.89 -2.43
N VAL A 15 29.19 0.48 -3.68
CA VAL A 15 27.92 0.70 -4.38
C VAL A 15 26.78 -0.05 -3.66
N GLY A 16 27.01 -1.27 -3.21
CA GLY A 16 26.06 -2.06 -2.41
C GLY A 16 25.68 -1.36 -1.09
N LEU A 17 26.65 -0.80 -0.35
CA LEU A 17 26.37 -0.06 0.89
C LEU A 17 25.55 1.21 0.63
N ARG A 18 25.86 1.99 -0.40
CA ARG A 18 25.08 3.17 -0.78
C ARG A 18 23.65 2.81 -1.16
N ARG A 19 23.45 1.67 -1.80
CA ARG A 19 22.13 1.16 -2.13
C ARG A 19 21.31 0.84 -0.87
N THR A 20 21.88 0.11 0.08
CA THR A 20 21.19 -0.21 1.34
C THR A 20 20.90 1.01 2.20
N ASP A 21 21.75 2.04 2.14
CA ASP A 21 21.47 3.32 2.78
C ASP A 21 20.25 4.02 2.15
N GLY A 22 20.11 3.99 0.83
CA GLY A 22 18.92 4.48 0.11
C GLY A 22 17.67 3.72 0.49
N GLU A 23 17.73 2.40 0.59
CA GLU A 23 16.60 1.56 1.03
C GLU A 23 16.17 1.87 2.47
N LEU A 24 17.10 2.14 3.38
CA LEU A 24 16.79 2.56 4.74
C LEU A 24 16.11 3.93 4.80
N ILE A 25 16.53 4.90 3.96
CA ILE A 25 15.86 6.20 3.84
C ILE A 25 14.41 6.00 3.40
N LEU A 26 14.17 5.13 2.40
CA LEU A 26 12.83 4.83 1.93
C LEU A 26 11.96 4.16 3.00
N LEU A 27 12.55 3.35 3.90
CA LEU A 27 11.81 2.74 5.02
C LEU A 27 11.23 3.79 6.00
N TRP A 28 11.83 4.99 6.10
CA TRP A 28 11.28 6.08 6.92
C TRP A 28 9.96 6.64 6.40
N THR A 29 9.58 6.34 5.16
CA THR A 29 8.24 6.66 4.66
C THR A 29 7.15 5.80 5.31
N LEU A 30 7.49 4.66 5.91
CA LEU A 30 6.54 3.75 6.54
C LEU A 30 5.80 4.38 7.75
N PRO A 31 6.48 4.91 8.79
CA PRO A 31 5.79 5.57 9.88
C PRO A 31 4.97 6.77 9.39
N LEU A 32 5.45 7.51 8.40
CA LEU A 32 4.70 8.60 7.78
C LEU A 32 3.42 8.06 7.12
N THR A 33 3.49 6.96 6.39
CA THR A 33 2.32 6.29 5.77
C THR A 33 1.28 5.92 6.83
N VAL A 34 1.70 5.32 7.94
CA VAL A 34 0.80 4.93 9.03
C VAL A 34 0.13 6.17 9.66
N VAL A 35 0.89 7.21 9.92
CA VAL A 35 0.36 8.46 10.51
C VAL A 35 -0.66 9.10 9.58
N ILE A 36 -0.36 9.22 8.28
CA ILE A 36 -1.27 9.81 7.28
C ILE A 36 -2.55 8.96 7.18
N TRP A 37 -2.44 7.63 7.15
CA TRP A 37 -3.59 6.75 7.08
C TRP A 37 -4.52 6.89 8.29
N ILE A 38 -3.95 6.87 9.51
CA ILE A 38 -4.69 7.06 10.75
C ILE A 38 -5.34 8.45 10.76
N ALA A 39 -4.57 9.50 10.47
CA ALA A 39 -5.06 10.87 10.46
C ALA A 39 -6.24 11.05 9.48
N ALA A 40 -6.10 10.57 8.24
CA ALA A 40 -7.15 10.66 7.24
C ALA A 40 -8.41 9.88 7.64
N PHE A 41 -8.23 8.69 8.25
CA PHE A 41 -9.34 7.85 8.69
C PHE A 41 -10.17 8.48 9.80
N PHE A 42 -9.54 9.24 10.70
CA PHE A 42 -10.25 9.94 11.78
C PHE A 42 -10.70 11.37 11.40
N LEU A 43 -10.03 12.00 10.45
CA LEU A 43 -10.38 13.36 10.00
C LEU A 43 -11.55 13.37 9.02
N PHE A 44 -11.76 12.30 8.24
CA PHE A 44 -12.89 12.23 7.32
C PHE A 44 -14.16 11.82 8.06
N PRO A 45 -15.15 12.72 8.20
CA PRO A 45 -16.34 12.45 9.01
C PRO A 45 -17.22 11.33 8.44
N GLY A 46 -17.02 10.97 7.17
CA GLY A 46 -17.72 9.88 6.50
C GLY A 46 -17.14 8.48 6.70
N PHE A 47 -16.03 8.30 7.46
CA PHE A 47 -15.44 6.97 7.70
C PHE A 47 -15.83 6.34 9.02
N ASN A 48 -16.29 7.11 10.00
CA ASN A 48 -16.63 6.57 11.32
C ASN A 48 -17.89 7.20 11.92
N PRO A 49 -19.06 6.59 11.67
CA PRO A 49 -19.31 5.39 10.85
C PRO A 49 -19.19 5.68 9.34
N PRO A 50 -18.94 4.64 8.51
CA PRO A 50 -18.91 4.83 7.06
C PRO A 50 -20.29 5.25 6.53
N MET A 51 -20.30 6.20 5.57
CA MET A 51 -21.55 6.66 4.96
C MET A 51 -22.28 5.49 4.29
N SER A 52 -23.58 5.36 4.57
CA SER A 52 -24.37 4.27 4.01
C SER A 52 -24.68 4.46 2.52
N PRO A 53 -24.61 3.40 1.71
CA PRO A 53 -25.05 3.44 0.32
C PRO A 53 -26.57 3.65 0.16
N THR A 54 -27.36 3.53 1.24
CA THR A 54 -28.81 3.73 1.23
C THR A 54 -29.21 5.20 1.44
N MET A 55 -28.24 6.10 1.65
CA MET A 55 -28.55 7.53 1.79
C MET A 55 -29.15 8.10 0.50
N SER A 56 -30.21 8.91 0.64
CA SER A 56 -30.77 9.63 -0.51
C SER A 56 -29.81 10.72 -1.03
N ALA A 57 -30.04 11.21 -2.24
CA ALA A 57 -29.24 12.27 -2.83
C ALA A 57 -29.23 13.54 -1.94
N GLU A 58 -30.37 13.86 -1.33
CA GLU A 58 -30.50 15.00 -0.41
C GLU A 58 -29.70 14.81 0.87
N GLN A 59 -29.69 13.59 1.42
CA GLN A 59 -28.92 13.27 2.62
C GLN A 59 -27.42 13.36 2.35
N VAL A 60 -26.97 12.82 1.21
CA VAL A 60 -25.57 12.93 0.79
C VAL A 60 -25.19 14.39 0.56
N ALA A 61 -26.03 15.16 -0.15
CA ALA A 61 -25.76 16.57 -0.39
C ALA A 61 -25.74 17.39 0.92
N ALA A 62 -26.62 17.08 1.87
CA ALA A 62 -26.64 17.72 3.19
C ALA A 62 -25.33 17.48 3.95
N PHE A 63 -24.78 16.25 3.91
CA PHE A 63 -23.51 15.92 4.53
C PHE A 63 -22.35 16.78 3.96
N TYR A 64 -22.29 16.97 2.64
CA TYR A 64 -21.25 17.79 1.99
C TYR A 64 -21.49 19.30 2.09
N ARG A 65 -22.70 19.74 2.45
CA ARG A 65 -23.04 21.16 2.67
C ARG A 65 -22.88 21.60 4.12
N ASP A 66 -22.73 20.65 5.04
CA ASP A 66 -22.57 20.95 6.46
C ASP A 66 -21.29 21.77 6.67
N PRO A 67 -21.39 22.99 7.22
CA PRO A 67 -20.24 23.85 7.50
C PRO A 67 -19.21 23.22 8.44
N ALA A 68 -19.62 22.29 9.30
CA ALA A 68 -18.71 21.55 10.18
C ALA A 68 -17.93 20.49 9.40
N HIS A 69 -18.59 19.74 8.53
CA HIS A 69 -17.95 18.65 7.77
C HIS A 69 -17.09 19.13 6.60
N LEU A 70 -17.48 20.21 5.95
CA LEU A 70 -16.88 20.66 4.69
C LEU A 70 -15.35 20.89 4.77
N PRO A 71 -14.79 21.57 5.80
CA PRO A 71 -13.35 21.69 5.96
C PRO A 71 -12.68 20.33 6.23
N GLU A 72 -13.28 19.51 7.11
CA GLU A 72 -12.76 18.21 7.47
C GLU A 72 -12.65 17.28 6.27
N ILE A 73 -13.68 17.23 5.41
CA ILE A 73 -13.68 16.47 4.16
C ILE A 73 -12.53 16.95 3.26
N ARG A 74 -12.39 18.25 3.05
CA ARG A 74 -11.38 18.80 2.15
C ARG A 74 -9.96 18.50 2.62
N TYR A 75 -9.66 18.78 3.90
CA TYR A 75 -8.33 18.57 4.44
C TYR A 75 -7.99 17.09 4.58
N SER A 76 -8.93 16.25 5.01
CA SER A 76 -8.69 14.80 5.14
C SER A 76 -8.37 14.17 3.79
N MET A 77 -9.08 14.54 2.72
CA MET A 77 -8.82 13.97 1.38
C MET A 77 -7.51 14.49 0.77
N ILE A 78 -7.10 15.73 1.06
CA ILE A 78 -5.77 16.24 0.68
C ILE A 78 -4.69 15.44 1.41
N VAL A 79 -4.83 15.24 2.72
CA VAL A 79 -3.89 14.44 3.52
C VAL A 79 -3.87 12.99 3.03
N PHE A 80 -5.05 12.43 2.72
CA PHE A 80 -5.17 11.05 2.27
C PHE A 80 -4.57 10.81 0.87
N ASN A 81 -4.47 11.83 0.02
CA ASN A 81 -3.74 11.72 -1.24
C ASN A 81 -2.25 11.42 -1.03
N TRP A 82 -1.63 11.95 0.02
CA TRP A 82 -0.24 11.65 0.36
C TRP A 82 -0.02 10.21 0.80
N PHE A 83 -1.04 9.54 1.34
CA PHE A 83 -0.96 8.11 1.67
C PHE A 83 -0.61 7.26 0.44
N GLY A 84 -1.29 7.48 -0.69
CA GLY A 84 -0.98 6.76 -1.94
C GLY A 84 0.48 6.96 -2.39
N VAL A 85 0.99 8.18 -2.30
CA VAL A 85 2.38 8.50 -2.65
C VAL A 85 3.36 7.82 -1.69
N CYS A 86 3.08 7.81 -0.38
CA CYS A 86 3.94 7.20 0.63
C CYS A 86 3.97 5.66 0.54
N LEU A 87 2.98 5.02 -0.10
CA LEU A 87 3.02 3.57 -0.38
C LEU A 87 4.04 3.20 -1.47
N VAL A 88 4.35 4.11 -2.39
CA VAL A 88 5.26 3.82 -3.52
C VAL A 88 6.65 3.35 -3.06
N PRO A 89 7.34 3.99 -2.10
CA PRO A 89 8.62 3.49 -1.59
C PRO A 89 8.53 2.09 -1.00
N ILE A 90 7.49 1.79 -0.22
CA ILE A 90 7.31 0.48 0.43
C ILE A 90 7.16 -0.62 -0.62
N LEU A 91 6.31 -0.38 -1.62
CA LEU A 91 6.09 -1.34 -2.71
C LEU A 91 7.33 -1.47 -3.61
N THR A 92 8.08 -0.38 -3.81
CA THR A 92 9.36 -0.41 -4.53
C THR A 92 10.39 -1.27 -3.79
N LEU A 93 10.46 -1.17 -2.46
CA LEU A 93 11.33 -2.03 -1.64
C LEU A 93 10.94 -3.51 -1.79
N LEU A 94 9.65 -3.84 -1.86
CA LEU A 94 9.21 -5.21 -2.15
C LEU A 94 9.72 -5.71 -3.50
N VAL A 95 9.60 -4.90 -4.56
CA VAL A 95 10.14 -5.24 -5.89
C VAL A 95 11.64 -5.51 -5.81
N MET A 96 12.39 -4.67 -5.09
CA MET A 96 13.83 -4.83 -4.90
C MET A 96 14.17 -6.13 -4.17
N GLN A 97 13.42 -6.47 -3.10
CA GLN A 97 13.65 -7.72 -2.38
C GLN A 97 13.30 -8.95 -3.24
N ILE A 98 12.21 -8.92 -4.01
CA ILE A 98 11.86 -10.01 -4.94
C ILE A 98 12.96 -10.20 -6.00
N ARG A 99 13.58 -9.13 -6.49
CA ARG A 99 14.70 -9.23 -7.45
C ARG A 99 15.96 -9.87 -6.88
N ARG A 100 16.12 -9.93 -5.57
CA ARG A 100 17.24 -10.59 -4.89
C ARG A 100 16.99 -12.08 -4.67
N MET A 101 15.75 -12.55 -4.82
CA MET A 101 15.41 -13.97 -4.69
C MET A 101 15.96 -14.77 -5.88
N ALA A 102 16.22 -16.05 -5.65
CA ALA A 102 16.79 -16.95 -6.66
C ALA A 102 15.72 -17.45 -7.65
N HIS A 103 15.17 -16.53 -8.44
CA HIS A 103 14.22 -16.86 -9.51
C HIS A 103 14.93 -17.01 -10.85
N ARG A 104 14.48 -17.97 -11.68
CA ARG A 104 15.00 -18.15 -13.05
C ARG A 104 14.72 -16.96 -13.96
N THR A 105 13.62 -16.21 -13.71
CA THR A 105 13.19 -15.05 -14.49
C THR A 105 12.69 -13.94 -13.57
N PRO A 106 12.82 -12.65 -13.96
CA PRO A 106 12.34 -11.53 -13.14
C PRO A 106 10.83 -11.28 -13.26
N ILE A 107 10.04 -12.24 -13.76
CA ILE A 107 8.62 -12.03 -14.07
C ILE A 107 7.81 -11.59 -12.84
N LEU A 108 8.07 -12.16 -11.66
CA LEU A 108 7.35 -11.81 -10.43
C LEU A 108 7.67 -10.38 -9.96
N SER A 109 8.90 -9.91 -10.18
CA SER A 109 9.27 -8.50 -9.91
C SER A 109 8.53 -7.54 -10.82
N TYR A 110 8.40 -7.86 -12.12
CA TYR A 110 7.66 -7.02 -13.06
C TYR A 110 6.15 -7.07 -12.80
N ALA A 111 5.61 -8.23 -12.45
CA ALA A 111 4.21 -8.36 -12.07
C ALA A 111 3.89 -7.52 -10.81
N MET A 112 4.79 -7.54 -9.80
CA MET A 112 4.69 -6.70 -8.62
C MET A 112 4.74 -5.21 -8.98
N LEU A 113 5.63 -4.81 -9.91
CA LEU A 113 5.72 -3.43 -10.39
C LEU A 113 4.41 -2.98 -11.08
N GLY A 114 3.75 -3.87 -11.82
CA GLY A 114 2.42 -3.62 -12.40
C GLY A 114 1.36 -3.34 -11.33
N CYS A 115 1.33 -4.12 -10.25
CA CYS A 115 0.43 -3.88 -9.11
C CYS A 115 0.76 -2.56 -8.39
N LEU A 116 2.05 -2.21 -8.28
CA LEU A 116 2.52 -0.95 -7.72
C LEU A 116 1.96 0.27 -8.50
N ALA A 117 1.93 0.19 -9.81
CA ALA A 117 1.40 1.28 -10.64
C ALA A 117 -0.12 1.44 -10.50
N GLY A 118 -0.86 0.33 -10.35
CA GLY A 118 -2.31 0.33 -10.30
C GLY A 118 -2.90 0.76 -8.95
N ALA A 119 -2.46 0.13 -7.86
CA ALA A 119 -3.10 0.31 -6.56
C ALA A 119 -3.10 1.76 -6.03
N PRO A 120 -1.96 2.50 -5.97
CA PRO A 120 -1.95 3.88 -5.52
C PRO A 120 -2.76 4.83 -6.42
N THR A 121 -2.72 4.62 -7.75
CA THR A 121 -3.42 5.45 -8.72
C THR A 121 -4.93 5.40 -8.51
N LEU A 122 -5.48 4.20 -8.34
CA LEU A 122 -6.92 4.01 -8.12
C LEU A 122 -7.37 4.60 -6.79
N PHE A 123 -6.52 4.53 -5.76
CA PHE A 123 -6.75 5.16 -4.49
C PHE A 123 -6.86 6.70 -4.60
N LEU A 124 -5.99 7.33 -5.39
CA LEU A 124 -6.04 8.77 -5.66
C LEU A 124 -7.34 9.18 -6.36
N VAL A 125 -7.86 8.35 -7.28
CA VAL A 125 -9.14 8.61 -7.97
C VAL A 125 -10.28 8.72 -6.97
N ALA A 126 -10.38 7.81 -5.99
CA ALA A 126 -11.41 7.88 -4.96
C ALA A 126 -11.36 9.21 -4.18
N ASN A 127 -10.16 9.60 -3.73
CA ASN A 127 -9.96 10.84 -2.98
C ASN A 127 -10.32 12.09 -3.78
N VAL A 128 -9.98 12.11 -5.07
CA VAL A 128 -10.35 13.23 -5.96
C VAL A 128 -11.87 13.30 -6.13
N CYS A 129 -12.57 12.17 -6.18
CA CYS A 129 -14.03 12.16 -6.29
C CYS A 129 -14.69 12.72 -5.01
N TRP A 130 -14.20 12.37 -3.81
CA TRP A 130 -14.66 12.99 -2.55
C TRP A 130 -14.36 14.50 -2.51
N LEU A 131 -13.16 14.92 -2.94
CA LEU A 131 -12.83 16.34 -3.05
C LEU A 131 -13.75 17.07 -4.03
N LEU A 132 -14.06 16.47 -5.17
CA LEU A 132 -14.98 17.05 -6.15
C LEU A 132 -16.40 17.15 -5.60
N ALA A 133 -16.88 16.19 -4.82
CA ALA A 133 -18.17 16.26 -4.14
C ALA A 133 -18.21 17.46 -3.17
N ALA A 134 -17.13 17.70 -2.42
CA ALA A 134 -16.99 18.79 -1.47
C ALA A 134 -16.61 20.15 -2.10
N PHE A 135 -16.18 20.19 -3.37
CA PHE A 135 -15.62 21.40 -4.01
C PHE A 135 -16.68 22.47 -4.24
N ARG A 136 -17.89 22.06 -4.63
CA ARG A 136 -19.02 22.95 -4.91
C ARG A 136 -20.26 22.48 -4.13
N PRO A 137 -20.46 22.95 -2.89
CA PRO A 137 -21.58 22.52 -2.05
C PRO A 137 -22.96 22.90 -2.62
N GLU A 138 -23.02 23.91 -3.52
CA GLU A 138 -24.24 24.30 -4.23
C GLU A 138 -24.66 23.38 -5.39
N ARG A 139 -23.82 22.37 -5.73
CA ARG A 139 -24.13 21.41 -6.80
C ARG A 139 -25.44 20.66 -6.51
N SER A 140 -26.11 20.17 -7.58
CA SER A 140 -27.33 19.37 -7.40
C SER A 140 -27.08 18.11 -6.55
N PRO A 141 -28.06 17.69 -5.74
CA PRO A 141 -27.92 16.50 -4.88
C PRO A 141 -27.50 15.24 -5.64
N GLU A 142 -28.08 14.99 -6.82
CA GLU A 142 -27.83 13.81 -7.64
C GLU A 142 -26.38 13.76 -8.14
N LEU A 143 -25.82 14.90 -8.57
CA LEU A 143 -24.41 14.97 -8.99
C LEU A 143 -23.45 14.80 -7.80
N THR A 144 -23.83 15.31 -6.63
CA THR A 144 -23.04 15.12 -5.41
C THR A 144 -23.05 13.64 -4.98
N GLN A 145 -24.23 13.00 -5.03
CA GLN A 145 -24.37 11.57 -4.76
C GLN A 145 -23.55 10.74 -5.75
N LEU A 146 -23.63 11.01 -7.05
CA LEU A 146 -22.84 10.31 -8.06
C LEU A 146 -21.34 10.37 -7.78
N LEU A 147 -20.81 11.53 -7.39
CA LEU A 147 -19.38 11.68 -7.03
C LEU A 147 -19.05 10.94 -5.75
N ASN A 148 -19.94 10.96 -4.76
CA ASN A 148 -19.79 10.19 -3.53
C ASN A 148 -19.76 8.69 -3.81
N ASP A 149 -20.71 8.18 -4.59
CA ASP A 149 -20.80 6.76 -4.94
C ASP A 149 -19.59 6.32 -5.76
N LEU A 150 -19.15 7.13 -6.73
CA LEU A 150 -17.93 6.87 -7.49
C LEU A 150 -16.71 6.78 -6.57
N ALA A 151 -16.61 7.67 -5.58
CA ALA A 151 -15.54 7.64 -4.60
C ALA A 151 -15.60 6.36 -3.74
N TRP A 152 -16.75 6.03 -3.16
CA TRP A 152 -16.92 4.85 -2.32
C TRP A 152 -16.72 3.54 -3.06
N VAL A 153 -17.27 3.40 -4.26
CA VAL A 153 -17.08 2.21 -5.11
C VAL A 153 -15.60 2.07 -5.49
N THR A 154 -14.96 3.16 -5.95
CA THR A 154 -13.53 3.13 -6.30
C THR A 154 -12.66 2.79 -5.10
N PHE A 155 -12.92 3.38 -3.94
CA PHE A 155 -12.17 3.09 -2.71
C PHE A 155 -12.31 1.65 -2.23
N THR A 156 -13.49 1.05 -2.43
CA THR A 156 -13.79 -0.25 -1.84
C THR A 156 -13.56 -1.40 -2.82
N VAL A 157 -14.03 -1.30 -4.07
CA VAL A 157 -14.05 -2.41 -5.04
C VAL A 157 -12.69 -2.66 -5.69
N LEU A 158 -11.83 -1.63 -5.79
CA LEU A 158 -10.57 -1.73 -6.56
C LEU A 158 -9.43 -2.39 -5.76
N VAL A 159 -9.75 -3.37 -4.91
CA VAL A 159 -8.79 -4.21 -4.18
C VAL A 159 -8.08 -5.31 -4.99
N PRO A 160 -8.47 -5.69 -6.24
CA PRO A 160 -7.78 -6.73 -6.98
C PRO A 160 -6.28 -6.51 -7.16
N PHE A 161 -5.80 -5.25 -7.26
CA PHE A 161 -4.36 -4.96 -7.31
C PHE A 161 -3.66 -5.29 -5.98
N LEU A 162 -4.31 -5.08 -4.84
CA LEU A 162 -3.79 -5.43 -3.51
C LEU A 162 -3.81 -6.95 -3.29
N ILE A 163 -4.84 -7.63 -3.80
CA ILE A 163 -4.91 -9.09 -3.82
C ILE A 163 -3.79 -9.64 -4.69
N GLY A 164 -3.64 -9.12 -5.91
CA GLY A 164 -2.61 -9.51 -6.86
C GLY A 164 -1.20 -9.37 -6.28
N GLN A 165 -0.86 -8.22 -5.67
CA GLN A 165 0.45 -8.02 -5.05
C GLN A 165 0.71 -9.01 -3.90
N SER A 166 -0.29 -9.32 -3.08
CA SER A 166 -0.17 -10.27 -1.98
C SER A 166 0.06 -11.71 -2.49
N VAL A 167 -0.65 -12.10 -3.54
CA VAL A 167 -0.45 -13.41 -4.20
C VAL A 167 0.92 -13.48 -4.88
N ILE A 168 1.33 -12.44 -5.62
CA ILE A 168 2.63 -12.38 -6.29
C ILE A 168 3.76 -12.48 -5.26
N LEU A 169 3.67 -11.80 -4.12
CA LEU A 169 4.67 -11.90 -3.06
C LEU A 169 4.71 -13.31 -2.47
N ALA A 170 3.56 -13.93 -2.22
CA ALA A 170 3.51 -15.30 -1.73
C ALA A 170 4.15 -16.29 -2.70
N LEU A 171 3.88 -16.15 -4.00
CA LEU A 171 4.51 -16.97 -5.06
C LEU A 171 6.02 -16.69 -5.13
N ALA A 172 6.45 -15.44 -5.02
CA ALA A 172 7.87 -15.10 -5.01
C ALA A 172 8.62 -15.78 -3.87
N ILE A 173 8.04 -15.80 -2.68
CA ILE A 173 8.60 -16.47 -1.51
C ILE A 173 8.60 -18.01 -1.69
N TYR A 174 7.53 -18.55 -2.27
CA TYR A 174 7.41 -19.99 -2.50
C TYR A 174 8.45 -20.51 -3.51
N PHE A 175 8.78 -19.72 -4.53
CA PHE A 175 9.75 -20.07 -5.57
C PHE A 175 11.16 -19.53 -5.30
N ASP A 176 11.46 -19.07 -4.09
CA ASP A 176 12.80 -18.64 -3.71
C ASP A 176 13.66 -19.86 -3.32
N ASP A 177 14.53 -20.29 -4.26
CA ASP A 177 15.43 -21.45 -4.08
C ASP A 177 16.72 -21.12 -3.29
N GLN A 178 16.78 -19.97 -2.60
CA GLN A 178 17.97 -19.61 -1.82
C GLN A 178 18.13 -20.49 -0.58
N PRO A 179 19.37 -20.93 -0.24
CA PRO A 179 19.64 -21.65 1.00
C PRO A 179 19.27 -20.86 2.28
N ARG A 180 19.27 -19.53 2.17
CA ARG A 180 18.84 -18.60 3.23
C ARG A 180 17.82 -17.64 2.64
N PRO A 181 16.54 -18.00 2.63
CA PRO A 181 15.51 -17.19 1.99
C PRO A 181 15.41 -15.79 2.61
N ILE A 182 15.07 -14.78 1.79
CA ILE A 182 14.93 -13.39 2.21
C ILE A 182 13.77 -13.26 3.19
N PHE A 183 12.64 -13.88 2.88
CA PHE A 183 11.46 -13.93 3.73
C PHE A 183 11.16 -15.37 4.15
N GLY A 184 10.72 -15.54 5.40
CA GLY A 184 10.23 -16.84 5.87
C GLY A 184 8.90 -17.23 5.25
N THR A 185 8.60 -18.51 5.15
CA THR A 185 7.37 -19.08 4.58
C THR A 185 6.09 -18.49 5.24
N TRP A 186 6.14 -18.14 6.52
CA TRP A 186 5.02 -17.51 7.21
C TRP A 186 4.58 -16.18 6.57
N VAL A 187 5.52 -15.45 5.94
CA VAL A 187 5.20 -14.20 5.22
C VAL A 187 4.34 -14.50 3.99
N ALA A 188 4.62 -15.60 3.29
CA ALA A 188 3.78 -16.04 2.17
C ALA A 188 2.35 -16.38 2.64
N VAL A 189 2.23 -17.17 3.71
CA VAL A 189 0.94 -17.53 4.31
C VAL A 189 0.18 -16.28 4.77
N PHE A 190 0.86 -15.36 5.46
CA PHE A 190 0.27 -14.08 5.87
C PHE A 190 -0.29 -13.28 4.69
N ASN A 191 0.45 -13.16 3.59
CA ASN A 191 -0.01 -12.45 2.41
C ASN A 191 -1.22 -13.14 1.74
N LEU A 192 -1.27 -14.47 1.71
CA LEU A 192 -2.46 -15.19 1.22
C LEU A 192 -3.69 -14.98 2.11
N LEU A 193 -3.52 -14.92 3.43
CA LEU A 193 -4.60 -14.59 4.36
C LEU A 193 -5.11 -13.16 4.16
N VAL A 194 -4.20 -12.20 3.95
CA VAL A 194 -4.57 -10.81 3.61
C VAL A 194 -5.32 -10.78 2.27
N ALA A 195 -4.82 -11.46 1.25
CA ALA A 195 -5.51 -11.57 -0.04
C ALA A 195 -6.93 -12.10 0.13
N ALA A 196 -7.12 -13.18 0.89
CA ALA A 196 -8.44 -13.75 1.17
C ALA A 196 -9.36 -12.78 1.93
N ALA A 197 -8.83 -12.04 2.91
CA ALA A 197 -9.59 -11.03 3.66
C ALA A 197 -10.04 -9.83 2.80
N LEU A 198 -9.35 -9.55 1.69
CA LEU A 198 -9.70 -8.48 0.76
C LEU A 198 -10.77 -8.89 -0.28
N VAL A 199 -10.94 -10.18 -0.55
CA VAL A 199 -11.87 -10.67 -1.59
C VAL A 199 -13.29 -10.14 -1.42
N PRO A 200 -13.92 -10.13 -0.22
CA PRO A 200 -15.29 -9.62 -0.07
C PRO A 200 -15.46 -8.18 -0.53
N ALA A 201 -14.45 -7.33 -0.35
CA ALA A 201 -14.52 -5.92 -0.74
C ALA A 201 -14.63 -5.73 -2.26
N ALA A 202 -14.13 -6.66 -3.08
CA ALA A 202 -14.29 -6.62 -4.53
C ALA A 202 -15.77 -6.71 -4.97
N PHE A 203 -16.64 -7.19 -4.09
CA PHE A 203 -18.09 -7.33 -4.35
C PHE A 203 -18.93 -6.19 -3.76
N ALA A 204 -18.32 -5.16 -3.17
CA ALA A 204 -19.06 -4.09 -2.50
C ALA A 204 -19.98 -3.28 -3.42
N GLY A 205 -19.76 -3.31 -4.74
CA GLY A 205 -20.59 -2.62 -5.73
C GLY A 205 -21.90 -3.34 -6.11
N ILE A 206 -22.15 -4.56 -5.59
CA ILE A 206 -23.35 -5.35 -5.96
C ILE A 206 -24.48 -5.27 -4.93
N SER A 207 -24.24 -4.65 -3.77
CA SER A 207 -25.22 -4.61 -2.68
C SER A 207 -25.24 -3.24 -2.01
N LEU A 208 -26.43 -2.71 -1.79
CA LEU A 208 -26.65 -1.47 -1.05
C LEU A 208 -26.76 -1.67 0.46
N SER A 209 -26.78 -2.90 0.94
CA SER A 209 -26.90 -3.20 2.37
C SER A 209 -26.27 -4.54 2.74
N GLY A 210 -26.05 -4.74 4.04
CA GLY A 210 -25.49 -5.98 4.56
C GLY A 210 -23.96 -6.02 4.57
N PRO A 211 -23.34 -7.18 4.86
CA PRO A 211 -21.92 -7.28 5.14
C PRO A 211 -21.02 -6.99 3.93
N LEU A 212 -21.56 -7.09 2.72
CA LEU A 212 -20.85 -6.83 1.46
C LEU A 212 -21.08 -5.40 0.90
N ALA A 213 -21.99 -4.60 1.44
CA ALA A 213 -22.11 -3.19 1.05
C ALA A 213 -20.79 -2.44 1.33
N TRP A 214 -20.56 -1.32 0.70
CA TRP A 214 -19.30 -0.58 0.90
C TRP A 214 -19.05 -0.12 2.34
N ASP A 215 -20.12 0.05 3.15
CA ASP A 215 -20.10 0.35 4.59
C ASP A 215 -20.15 -0.93 5.46
N GLY A 216 -20.28 -2.11 4.82
CA GLY A 216 -20.45 -3.40 5.48
C GLY A 216 -19.20 -3.90 6.21
N VAL A 217 -19.39 -4.77 7.18
CA VAL A 217 -18.32 -5.30 8.02
C VAL A 217 -17.20 -5.97 7.22
N LEU A 218 -17.54 -6.72 6.18
CA LEU A 218 -16.54 -7.43 5.35
C LEU A 218 -15.85 -6.50 4.37
N SER A 219 -16.62 -5.63 3.69
CA SER A 219 -16.08 -4.78 2.64
C SER A 219 -15.34 -3.55 3.17
N PHE A 220 -15.76 -2.99 4.30
CA PHE A 220 -15.12 -1.82 4.89
C PHE A 220 -14.17 -2.19 6.02
N TRP A 221 -14.68 -2.77 7.10
CA TRP A 221 -13.90 -2.96 8.33
C TRP A 221 -12.82 -4.03 8.18
N VAL A 222 -13.17 -5.23 7.68
CA VAL A 222 -12.18 -6.32 7.48
C VAL A 222 -11.11 -5.88 6.49
N LYS A 223 -11.50 -5.25 5.36
CA LYS A 223 -10.55 -4.72 4.38
C LYS A 223 -9.57 -3.72 5.00
N ASN A 224 -10.07 -2.69 5.68
CA ASN A 224 -9.20 -1.64 6.21
C ASN A 224 -8.29 -2.16 7.33
N VAL A 225 -8.79 -3.04 8.20
CA VAL A 225 -7.96 -3.71 9.22
C VAL A 225 -6.88 -4.57 8.56
N ALA A 226 -7.24 -5.37 7.55
CA ALA A 226 -6.28 -6.21 6.83
C ALA A 226 -5.17 -5.38 6.16
N ILE A 227 -5.52 -4.25 5.52
CA ILE A 227 -4.55 -3.33 4.92
C ILE A 227 -3.65 -2.71 6.00
N GLY A 228 -4.21 -2.23 7.11
CA GLY A 228 -3.43 -1.64 8.20
C GLY A 228 -2.45 -2.63 8.82
N VAL A 229 -2.90 -3.85 9.11
CA VAL A 229 -2.05 -4.93 9.61
C VAL A 229 -0.97 -5.29 8.59
N TRP A 230 -1.33 -5.36 7.30
CA TRP A 230 -0.36 -5.64 6.24
C TRP A 230 0.75 -4.58 6.18
N ILE A 231 0.42 -3.29 6.23
CA ILE A 231 1.41 -2.21 6.21
C ILE A 231 2.39 -2.34 7.39
N VAL A 232 1.88 -2.59 8.59
CA VAL A 232 2.73 -2.72 9.79
C VAL A 232 3.62 -3.95 9.72
N VAL A 233 3.03 -5.12 9.42
CA VAL A 233 3.77 -6.39 9.37
C VAL A 233 4.81 -6.37 8.26
N MET A 234 4.43 -5.95 7.04
CA MET A 234 5.37 -5.90 5.92
C MET A 234 6.45 -4.84 6.11
N GLY A 235 6.13 -3.73 6.78
CA GLY A 235 7.13 -2.75 7.16
C GLY A 235 8.22 -3.33 8.08
N ILE A 236 7.82 -4.09 9.10
CA ILE A 236 8.76 -4.77 10.01
C ILE A 236 9.59 -5.82 9.24
N VAL A 237 8.94 -6.59 8.37
CA VAL A 237 9.60 -7.64 7.57
C VAL A 237 10.63 -7.03 6.61
N LEU A 238 10.26 -5.96 5.90
CA LEU A 238 11.16 -5.22 5.01
C LEU A 238 12.33 -4.60 5.77
N ALA A 239 12.09 -3.94 6.91
CA ALA A 239 13.13 -3.36 7.72
C ALA A 239 14.17 -4.42 8.17
N ARG A 240 13.70 -5.61 8.55
CA ARG A 240 14.58 -6.74 8.89
C ARG A 240 15.40 -7.23 7.69
N ALA A 241 14.77 -7.35 6.51
CA ALA A 241 15.43 -7.80 5.29
C ALA A 241 16.54 -6.81 4.85
N VAL A 242 16.26 -5.52 4.82
CA VAL A 242 17.21 -4.46 4.45
C VAL A 242 18.37 -4.38 5.46
N ASN A 243 18.07 -4.44 6.77
CA ASN A 243 19.11 -4.41 7.81
C ASN A 243 20.04 -5.65 7.73
N ARG A 244 19.48 -6.83 7.44
CA ARG A 244 20.28 -8.05 7.22
C ARG A 244 21.23 -7.90 6.02
N GLU A 245 20.72 -7.42 4.89
CA GLU A 245 21.53 -7.15 3.69
C GLU A 245 22.67 -6.18 3.98
N ARG A 246 22.38 -5.11 4.70
CA ARG A 246 23.39 -4.12 5.08
C ARG A 246 24.48 -4.72 5.97
N ALA A 247 24.12 -5.53 6.93
CA ALA A 247 25.08 -6.22 7.81
C ALA A 247 25.99 -7.14 7.01
N GLU A 248 25.41 -7.98 6.13
CA GLU A 248 26.17 -8.89 5.26
C GLU A 248 27.13 -8.15 4.33
N THR A 249 26.68 -7.03 3.73
CA THR A 249 27.54 -6.20 2.86
C THR A 249 28.68 -5.57 3.64
N ARG A 250 28.43 -5.03 4.84
CA ARG A 250 29.47 -4.44 5.70
C ARG A 250 30.54 -5.46 6.11
N THR A 251 30.14 -6.67 6.49
CA THR A 251 31.07 -7.73 6.86
C THR A 251 32.00 -8.06 5.69
N ARG A 252 31.45 -8.23 4.48
CA ARG A 252 32.24 -8.51 3.28
C ARG A 252 33.22 -7.38 2.95
N THR A 253 32.79 -6.11 3.12
CA THR A 253 33.68 -4.95 2.90
C THR A 253 34.83 -4.97 3.89
N ALA A 254 34.56 -5.20 5.18
CA ALA A 254 35.61 -5.25 6.21
C ALA A 254 36.61 -6.40 6.00
N GLU A 255 36.16 -7.54 5.49
CA GLU A 255 37.02 -8.67 5.15
C GLU A 255 37.99 -8.32 3.99
N LEU A 256 37.56 -7.52 3.01
CA LEU A 256 38.39 -7.10 1.88
C LEU A 256 39.35 -5.94 2.23
N ASP A 257 38.92 -5.01 3.09
CA ASP A 257 39.74 -3.89 3.53
C ASP A 257 40.80 -4.33 4.58
N GLY A 258 40.63 -5.52 5.20
CA GLY A 258 41.57 -6.07 6.18
C GLY A 258 42.63 -7.02 5.61
N VAL A 259 42.63 -7.26 4.29
CA VAL A 259 43.60 -8.03 3.52
C VAL A 259 44.50 -7.10 2.73
#